data_bb70900d00fc37e1df2ed12d505f4525
#
_entry.id   bb70900d00fc37e1df2ed12d505f4525
#
_cell.length_a   1.000
_cell.length_b   1.000
_cell.length_c   1.000
_cell.angle_alpha   90.00
_cell.angle_beta   90.00
_cell.angle_gamma   90.00
#
_symmetry.space_group_name_H-M   'P 1'
#
loop_
_entity.id
_entity.type
_entity.pdbx_description
1 polymer ?
#
loop_
_entity_poly.entity_id
_entity_poly.type
_entity_poly.pdbx_seq_one_letter_code
_entity_poly.pdbx_strand_id
1 'polypeptide(L)'
;DGGVYDNTPVSMLKKYGYNRLVVIDISTIKGVNHSLDFLNSNVVYIRPYNIDDLGASFDFDSENVKIRMRMGYLDAKKAFSYLSGKIFYFSPKTFRNMVSEYGADAVMQLEELAYELKVERLCIYTQKQFLSAVKKAFDEKNAEEE
;
A
#
# COMPACT_ATOMS: atom_id res chain seq x y z
N ASP A 1 -1.78 24.85 -13.40
CA ASP A 1 -1.97 23.80 -12.40
C ASP A 1 -1.62 22.44 -13.02
N GLY A 2 -0.64 21.75 -12.41
CA GLY A 2 -0.20 20.41 -12.82
C GLY A 2 -1.34 19.39 -12.84
N GLY A 3 -2.32 19.53 -11.96
CA GLY A 3 -3.48 18.67 -11.86
C GLY A 3 -4.37 18.64 -13.10
N VAL A 4 -4.29 19.68 -13.94
CA VAL A 4 -5.05 19.77 -15.18
C VAL A 4 -4.30 19.15 -16.37
N TYR A 5 -2.97 19.16 -16.33
CA TYR A 5 -2.13 18.74 -17.45
C TYR A 5 -1.50 17.37 -17.21
N ASP A 6 -0.75 17.20 -16.14
CA ASP A 6 -0.09 15.95 -15.76
C ASP A 6 0.25 15.95 -14.27
N ASN A 7 -0.45 15.12 -13.52
CA ASN A 7 -0.25 14.98 -12.07
C ASN A 7 1.02 14.20 -11.71
N THR A 8 1.58 13.45 -12.68
CA THR A 8 2.74 12.59 -12.45
C THR A 8 3.70 12.69 -13.64
N PRO A 9 4.42 13.81 -13.81
CA PRO A 9 5.14 14.18 -15.03
C PRO A 9 6.43 13.35 -15.26
N VAL A 10 6.34 12.03 -15.21
CA VAL A 10 7.45 11.10 -15.41
C VAL A 10 8.04 11.22 -16.80
N SER A 11 7.17 11.32 -17.82
CA SER A 11 7.59 11.42 -19.22
C SER A 11 8.42 12.69 -19.49
N MET A 12 8.12 13.78 -18.79
CA MET A 12 8.88 15.02 -18.87
C MET A 12 10.29 14.83 -18.30
N LEU A 13 10.43 14.23 -17.13
CA LEU A 13 11.74 13.96 -16.52
C LEU A 13 12.60 13.04 -17.38
N LYS A 14 12.00 12.03 -18.02
CA LYS A 14 12.70 11.15 -18.97
C LYS A 14 13.24 11.91 -20.18
N LYS A 15 12.49 12.86 -20.72
CA LYS A 15 12.97 13.73 -21.83
C LYS A 15 14.20 14.56 -21.44
N TYR A 16 14.34 14.89 -20.14
CA TYR A 16 15.54 15.55 -19.62
C TYR A 16 16.70 14.58 -19.28
N GLY A 17 16.55 13.29 -19.59
CA GLY A 17 17.61 12.28 -19.40
C GLY A 17 17.63 11.63 -18.02
N TYR A 18 16.67 11.92 -17.15
CA TYR A 18 16.56 11.25 -15.85
C TYR A 18 15.94 9.86 -16.04
N ASN A 19 16.66 8.82 -15.60
CA ASN A 19 16.23 7.42 -15.71
C ASN A 19 16.12 6.69 -14.36
N ARG A 20 16.46 7.38 -13.27
CA ARG A 20 16.28 6.90 -11.87
C ARG A 20 15.33 7.85 -11.18
N LEU A 21 14.13 7.36 -10.89
CA LEU A 21 13.02 8.20 -10.43
C LEU A 21 12.40 7.61 -9.18
N VAL A 22 12.00 8.50 -8.27
CA VAL A 22 11.07 8.17 -7.18
C VAL A 22 9.78 8.91 -7.48
N VAL A 23 8.70 8.17 -7.62
CA VAL A 23 7.38 8.71 -7.93
C VAL A 23 6.48 8.50 -6.72
N ILE A 24 5.93 9.59 -6.19
CA ILE A 24 4.92 9.56 -5.12
C ILE A 24 3.59 9.95 -5.77
N ASP A 25 2.71 8.98 -5.91
CA ASP A 25 1.40 9.18 -6.54
C ASP A 25 0.33 9.34 -5.46
N ILE A 26 -0.14 10.55 -5.32
CA ILE A 26 -1.25 10.95 -4.43
C ILE A 26 -2.49 11.35 -5.24
N SER A 27 -2.53 11.04 -6.54
CA SER A 27 -3.66 11.39 -7.38
C SER A 27 -4.90 10.56 -7.00
N THR A 28 -6.02 11.24 -6.81
CA THR A 28 -7.31 10.61 -6.54
C THR A 28 -8.02 10.16 -7.82
N ILE A 29 -7.43 10.42 -8.99
CA ILE A 29 -7.99 10.05 -10.29
C ILE A 29 -7.77 8.55 -10.51
N LYS A 30 -8.86 7.80 -10.50
CA LYS A 30 -8.86 6.36 -10.81
C LYS A 30 -8.63 6.15 -12.30
N GLY A 31 -7.77 5.18 -12.65
CA GLY A 31 -7.62 4.71 -14.04
C GLY A 31 -6.47 5.33 -14.85
N VAL A 32 -5.66 6.22 -14.27
CA VAL A 32 -4.43 6.67 -14.93
C VAL A 32 -3.40 5.54 -14.85
N ASN A 33 -3.01 4.99 -15.99
CA ASN A 33 -2.01 3.93 -16.08
C ASN A 33 -0.67 4.52 -16.54
N HIS A 34 0.27 4.64 -15.61
CA HIS A 34 1.63 5.13 -15.86
C HIS A 34 2.62 4.03 -16.29
N SER A 35 2.16 2.80 -16.55
CA SER A 35 3.05 1.67 -16.81
C SER A 35 3.96 1.89 -18.01
N LEU A 36 3.48 2.59 -19.06
CA LEU A 36 4.27 2.93 -20.24
C LEU A 36 5.33 4.00 -19.95
N ASP A 37 5.04 4.90 -19.01
CA ASP A 37 5.97 5.97 -18.61
C ASP A 37 7.17 5.40 -17.84
N PHE A 38 7.04 4.21 -17.26
CA PHE A 38 8.07 3.55 -16.47
C PHE A 38 8.99 2.62 -17.29
N LEU A 39 8.66 2.37 -18.56
CA LEU A 39 9.49 1.55 -19.43
C LEU A 39 10.92 2.12 -19.54
N ASN A 40 11.90 1.22 -19.44
CA ASN A 40 13.33 1.54 -19.52
C ASN A 40 13.81 2.56 -18.44
N SER A 41 13.12 2.66 -17.32
CA SER A 41 13.50 3.51 -16.20
C SER A 41 13.55 2.71 -14.90
N ASN A 42 14.48 3.09 -14.01
CA ASN A 42 14.51 2.56 -12.66
C ASN A 42 13.62 3.44 -11.78
N VAL A 43 12.38 2.98 -11.55
CA VAL A 43 11.35 3.74 -10.85
C VAL A 43 11.00 3.07 -9.53
N VAL A 44 11.13 3.82 -8.43
CA VAL A 44 10.49 3.49 -7.17
C VAL A 44 9.14 4.19 -7.14
N TYR A 45 8.05 3.43 -7.15
CA TYR A 45 6.70 3.95 -7.21
C TYR A 45 6.00 3.77 -5.86
N ILE A 46 5.63 4.88 -5.24
CA ILE A 46 4.99 4.94 -3.93
C ILE A 46 3.54 5.36 -4.13
N ARG A 47 2.62 4.50 -3.76
CA ARG A 47 1.18 4.73 -3.84
C ARG A 47 0.47 3.97 -2.72
N PRO A 48 -0.62 4.50 -2.13
CA PRO A 48 -1.43 3.75 -1.18
C PRO A 48 -2.09 2.54 -1.87
N TYR A 49 -2.34 1.49 -1.13
CA TYR A 49 -3.09 0.33 -1.63
C TYR A 49 -4.48 0.73 -2.10
N ASN A 50 -5.20 1.50 -1.30
CA ASN A 50 -6.48 2.09 -1.69
C ASN A 50 -6.34 3.60 -1.74
N ILE A 51 -6.65 4.18 -2.90
CA ILE A 51 -6.57 5.63 -3.11
C ILE A 51 -7.56 6.40 -2.22
N ASP A 52 -8.68 5.78 -1.87
CA ASP A 52 -9.70 6.38 -1.02
C ASP A 52 -9.18 6.61 0.42
N ASP A 53 -8.11 5.91 0.85
CA ASP A 53 -7.44 6.12 2.14
C ASP A 53 -6.78 7.51 2.24
N LEU A 54 -6.52 8.19 1.11
CA LEU A 54 -6.00 9.55 1.10
C LEU A 54 -7.05 10.58 1.55
N GLY A 55 -8.35 10.21 1.49
CA GLY A 55 -9.45 11.09 1.87
C GLY A 55 -9.62 12.32 0.96
N ALA A 56 -10.37 13.29 1.43
CA ALA A 56 -10.59 14.52 0.70
C ALA A 56 -9.35 15.43 0.70
N SER A 57 -9.12 16.15 -0.42
CA SER A 57 -7.95 17.03 -0.61
C SER A 57 -7.84 18.17 0.41
N PHE A 58 -8.93 18.53 1.08
CA PHE A 58 -8.99 19.62 2.06
C PHE A 58 -9.33 19.12 3.47
N ASP A 59 -9.15 17.85 3.74
CA ASP A 59 -9.31 17.30 5.08
C ASP A 59 -8.01 17.52 5.89
N PHE A 60 -8.02 18.50 6.76
CA PHE A 60 -6.92 18.91 7.63
C PHE A 60 -7.09 18.45 9.08
N ASP A 61 -7.96 17.47 9.34
CA ASP A 61 -8.08 16.88 10.67
C ASP A 61 -6.77 16.27 11.13
N SER A 62 -6.35 16.62 12.35
CA SER A 62 -5.02 16.27 12.86
C SER A 62 -4.79 14.76 13.01
N GLU A 63 -5.83 14.00 13.34
CA GLU A 63 -5.73 12.54 13.47
C GLU A 63 -5.64 11.89 12.10
N ASN A 64 -6.44 12.35 11.12
CA ASN A 64 -6.37 11.88 9.74
C ASN A 64 -5.01 12.19 9.11
N VAL A 65 -4.43 13.34 9.41
CA VAL A 65 -3.07 13.68 8.96
C VAL A 65 -2.03 12.70 9.51
N LYS A 66 -2.09 12.36 10.80
CA LYS A 66 -1.16 11.38 11.42
C LYS A 66 -1.30 9.99 10.78
N ILE A 67 -2.53 9.54 10.54
CA ILE A 67 -2.83 8.27 9.87
C ILE A 67 -2.20 8.26 8.47
N ARG A 68 -2.40 9.31 7.68
CA ARG A 68 -1.84 9.44 6.32
C ARG A 68 -0.32 9.50 6.32
N MET A 69 0.28 10.23 7.25
CA MET A 69 1.73 10.25 7.43
C MET A 69 2.29 8.86 7.75
N ARG A 70 1.63 8.13 8.65
CA ARG A 70 2.02 6.75 8.98
C ARG A 70 1.89 5.83 7.77
N MET A 71 0.80 5.93 7.03
CA MET A 71 0.59 5.16 5.80
C MET A 71 1.67 5.44 4.77
N GLY A 72 1.93 6.71 4.45
CA GLY A 72 2.96 7.10 3.50
C GLY A 72 4.36 6.61 3.89
N TYR A 73 4.68 6.64 5.18
CA TYR A 73 5.94 6.08 5.69
C TYR A 73 6.06 4.57 5.45
N LEU A 74 4.99 3.81 5.73
CA LEU A 74 4.98 2.36 5.53
C LEU A 74 5.00 1.98 4.05
N ASP A 75 4.24 2.71 3.21
CA ASP A 75 4.22 2.51 1.76
C ASP A 75 5.58 2.81 1.13
N ALA A 76 6.24 3.88 1.56
CA ALA A 76 7.60 4.18 1.13
C ALA A 76 8.57 3.06 1.51
N LYS A 77 8.53 2.57 2.75
CA LYS A 77 9.37 1.43 3.18
C LYS A 77 9.10 0.18 2.35
N LYS A 78 7.86 -0.07 1.96
CA LYS A 78 7.51 -1.19 1.09
C LYS A 78 8.06 -0.99 -0.33
N ALA A 79 7.89 0.19 -0.91
CA ALA A 79 8.40 0.51 -2.24
C ALA A 79 9.92 0.40 -2.34
N PHE A 80 10.65 0.72 -1.27
CA PHE A 80 12.10 0.54 -1.16
C PHE A 80 12.53 -0.85 -0.66
N SER A 81 11.61 -1.83 -0.60
CA SER A 81 11.87 -3.22 -0.20
C SER A 81 12.34 -3.42 1.26
N TYR A 82 12.17 -2.43 2.13
CA TYR A 82 12.37 -2.58 3.57
C TYR A 82 11.21 -3.33 4.25
N LEU A 83 10.05 -3.34 3.62
CA LEU A 83 8.87 -4.09 4.03
C LEU A 83 8.31 -4.87 2.84
N SER A 84 7.49 -5.87 3.13
CA SER A 84 6.81 -6.73 2.17
C SER A 84 5.32 -6.83 2.50
N GLY A 85 4.54 -7.44 1.61
CA GLY A 85 3.09 -7.58 1.67
C GLY A 85 2.40 -6.78 0.56
N LYS A 86 1.18 -7.18 0.21
CA LYS A 86 0.35 -6.47 -0.79
C LYS A 86 -0.44 -5.36 -0.11
N ILE A 87 -1.18 -5.70 0.93
CA ILE A 87 -2.10 -4.81 1.64
C ILE A 87 -1.54 -4.42 3.01
N PHE A 88 -1.02 -5.39 3.74
CA PHE A 88 -0.42 -5.22 5.06
C PHE A 88 1.10 -5.07 4.98
N TYR A 89 1.75 -4.93 6.13
CA TYR A 89 3.18 -4.66 6.20
C TYR A 89 3.86 -5.69 7.10
N PHE A 90 4.85 -6.38 6.52
CA PHE A 90 5.64 -7.41 7.17
C PHE A 90 7.12 -7.13 6.97
N SER A 91 7.99 -7.66 7.85
CA SER A 91 9.39 -7.75 7.49
C SER A 91 9.57 -8.68 6.27
N PRO A 92 10.57 -8.48 5.41
CA PRO A 92 10.82 -9.39 4.28
C PRO A 92 11.00 -10.85 4.71
N LYS A 93 11.60 -11.07 5.90
CA LYS A 93 11.76 -12.41 6.47
C LYS A 93 10.41 -13.03 6.85
N THR A 94 9.57 -12.28 7.56
CA THR A 94 8.24 -12.75 7.95
C THR A 94 7.42 -13.11 6.72
N PHE A 95 7.40 -12.24 5.72
CA PHE A 95 6.62 -12.46 4.50
C PHE A 95 7.09 -13.71 3.73
N ARG A 96 8.40 -13.87 3.55
CA ARG A 96 8.95 -15.08 2.91
C ARG A 96 8.60 -16.35 3.68
N ASN A 97 8.64 -16.34 5.01
CA ASN A 97 8.25 -17.49 5.81
C ASN A 97 6.77 -17.86 5.60
N MET A 98 5.88 -16.88 5.60
CA MET A 98 4.45 -17.09 5.34
C MET A 98 4.22 -17.67 3.94
N VAL A 99 4.88 -17.12 2.91
CA VAL A 99 4.78 -17.61 1.54
C VAL A 99 5.35 -19.03 1.42
N SER A 100 6.44 -19.33 2.12
CA SER A 100 7.02 -20.69 2.14
C SER A 100 6.12 -21.72 2.81
N GLU A 101 5.38 -21.31 3.85
CA GLU A 101 4.52 -22.20 4.65
C GLU A 101 3.14 -22.42 3.99
N TYR A 102 2.53 -21.35 3.47
CA TYR A 102 1.14 -21.37 2.98
C TYR A 102 1.00 -21.22 1.46
N GLY A 103 2.05 -20.80 0.77
CA GLY A 103 2.00 -20.41 -0.64
C GLY A 103 1.60 -18.96 -0.87
N ALA A 104 2.04 -18.41 -2.00
CA ALA A 104 1.82 -16.98 -2.32
C ALA A 104 0.34 -16.62 -2.44
N ASP A 105 -0.45 -17.48 -3.11
CA ASP A 105 -1.88 -17.23 -3.32
C ASP A 105 -2.66 -17.21 -2.00
N ALA A 106 -2.36 -18.16 -1.09
CA ALA A 106 -2.99 -18.21 0.21
C ALA A 106 -2.66 -17.00 1.07
N VAL A 107 -1.41 -16.51 1.03
CA VAL A 107 -1.01 -15.29 1.75
C VAL A 107 -1.74 -14.06 1.19
N MET A 108 -1.88 -13.95 -0.14
CA MET A 108 -2.64 -12.85 -0.75
C MET A 108 -4.13 -12.88 -0.36
N GLN A 109 -4.76 -14.05 -0.40
CA GLN A 109 -6.15 -14.22 0.03
C GLN A 109 -6.33 -13.90 1.51
N LEU A 110 -5.36 -14.25 2.34
CA LEU A 110 -5.38 -13.93 3.77
C LEU A 110 -5.27 -12.41 4.02
N GLU A 111 -4.44 -11.71 3.26
CA GLU A 111 -4.37 -10.24 3.33
C GLU A 111 -5.69 -9.59 2.87
N GLU A 112 -6.33 -10.11 1.81
CA GLU A 112 -7.62 -9.63 1.31
C GLU A 112 -8.72 -9.86 2.35
N LEU A 113 -8.80 -11.05 2.93
CA LEU A 113 -9.74 -11.36 4.02
C LEU A 113 -9.51 -10.43 5.23
N ALA A 114 -8.27 -10.24 5.65
CA ALA A 114 -7.94 -9.35 6.76
C ALA A 114 -8.39 -7.90 6.48
N TYR A 115 -8.28 -7.45 5.24
CA TYR A 115 -8.72 -6.13 4.82
C TYR A 115 -10.25 -6.00 4.87
N GLU A 116 -10.98 -7.00 4.37
CA GLU A 116 -12.45 -7.05 4.44
C GLU A 116 -12.96 -7.08 5.89
N LEU A 117 -12.25 -7.79 6.77
CA LEU A 117 -12.54 -7.85 8.21
C LEU A 117 -12.10 -6.59 8.97
N LYS A 118 -11.56 -5.57 8.27
CA LYS A 118 -11.09 -4.30 8.87
C LYS A 118 -10.01 -4.48 9.94
N VAL A 119 -9.17 -5.49 9.81
CA VAL A 119 -7.99 -5.65 10.65
C VAL A 119 -7.11 -4.40 10.56
N GLU A 120 -6.58 -3.94 11.71
CA GLU A 120 -5.68 -2.77 11.75
C GLU A 120 -4.52 -2.94 10.77
N ARG A 121 -4.32 -1.94 9.89
CA ARG A 121 -3.39 -2.08 8.75
C ARG A 121 -2.05 -1.37 8.96
N LEU A 122 -2.05 -0.25 9.69
CA LEU A 122 -0.89 0.64 9.74
C LEU A 122 0.17 0.24 10.79
N CYS A 123 0.40 -1.04 10.93
CA CYS A 123 1.46 -1.61 11.78
C CYS A 123 2.26 -2.68 11.02
N ILE A 124 3.42 -3.03 11.54
CA ILE A 124 4.28 -4.08 10.99
C ILE A 124 4.01 -5.35 11.76
N TYR A 125 3.46 -6.36 11.10
CA TYR A 125 3.08 -7.62 11.70
C TYR A 125 4.20 -8.66 11.71
N THR A 126 4.30 -9.40 12.80
CA THR A 126 4.84 -10.76 12.76
C THR A 126 3.76 -11.74 12.24
N GLN A 127 4.16 -12.90 11.76
CA GLN A 127 3.21 -13.93 11.31
C GLN A 127 2.17 -14.28 12.40
N LYS A 128 2.63 -14.52 13.62
CA LYS A 128 1.76 -14.87 14.76
C LYS A 128 0.75 -13.75 15.08
N GLN A 129 1.20 -12.50 15.10
CA GLN A 129 0.33 -11.35 15.34
C GLN A 129 -0.73 -11.20 14.25
N PHE A 130 -0.33 -11.36 12.99
CA PHE A 130 -1.24 -11.24 11.86
C PHE A 130 -2.32 -12.31 11.87
N LEU A 131 -1.93 -13.59 11.99
CA LEU A 131 -2.88 -14.70 12.06
C LEU A 131 -3.84 -14.57 13.25
N SER A 132 -3.33 -14.14 14.41
CA SER A 132 -4.16 -13.91 15.59
C SER A 132 -5.16 -12.77 15.38
N ALA A 133 -4.75 -11.68 14.74
CA ALA A 133 -5.62 -10.54 14.44
C ALA A 133 -6.73 -10.91 13.45
N VAL A 134 -6.39 -11.67 12.39
CA VAL A 134 -7.37 -12.15 11.41
C VAL A 134 -8.37 -13.09 12.06
N LYS A 135 -7.89 -14.05 12.85
CA LYS A 135 -8.78 -15.00 13.56
C LYS A 135 -9.74 -14.25 14.48
N LYS A 136 -9.24 -13.32 15.29
CA LYS A 136 -10.06 -12.52 16.19
C LYS A 136 -11.16 -11.77 15.44
N ALA A 137 -10.80 -11.06 14.37
CA ALA A 137 -11.77 -10.30 13.58
C ALA A 137 -12.81 -11.20 12.89
N PHE A 138 -12.41 -12.41 12.48
CA PHE A 138 -13.31 -13.39 11.90
C PHE A 138 -14.32 -13.93 12.92
N ASP A 139 -13.84 -14.27 14.13
CA ASP A 139 -14.68 -14.78 15.21
C ASP A 139 -15.68 -13.69 15.70
N GLU A 140 -15.25 -12.42 15.78
CA GLU A 140 -16.11 -11.28 16.13
C GLU A 140 -17.22 -11.07 15.09
N LYS A 141 -16.89 -11.12 13.79
CA LYS A 141 -17.88 -10.97 12.73
C LYS A 141 -18.92 -12.08 12.75
N ASN A 142 -18.53 -13.33 12.96
CA ASN A 142 -19.47 -14.45 13.02
C ASN A 142 -20.41 -14.34 14.25
N ALA A 143 -19.92 -13.79 15.36
CA ALA A 143 -20.74 -13.57 16.54
C ALA A 143 -21.77 -12.43 16.39
N GLU A 144 -21.55 -11.51 15.44
CA GLU A 144 -22.51 -10.42 15.12
C GLU A 144 -23.62 -10.90 14.15
N GLU A 145 -23.36 -11.99 13.40
CA GLU A 145 -24.31 -12.55 12.42
C GLU A 145 -25.25 -13.63 13.04
N GLU A 146 -25.00 -14.07 14.29
CA GLU A 146 -25.87 -14.96 15.08
C GLU A 146 -26.87 -14.17 15.92
#